data_95d0de38c4335925d81c787682016241
#
_entry.id   95d0de38c4335925d81c787682016241
#
_cell.length_a   1.000
_cell.length_b   1.000
_cell.length_c   1.000
_cell.angle_alpha   90.00
_cell.angle_beta   90.00
_cell.angle_gamma   90.00
#
_symmetry.space_group_name_H-M   'P 1'
#
loop_
_entity.id
_entity.type
_entity.pdbx_description
1 polymer ?
#
loop_
_entity_poly.entity_id
_entity_poly.type
_entity_poly.pdbx_seq_one_letter_code
_entity_poly.pdbx_strand_id
1 'polypeptide(L)'
;GQGVGVILRDNGKQLIILTEKNVVDKADKLSVTFVNDMMADAAMVKYDSNTGIAIISVDKSLLDDATIGAIAVAELGNSNIVSRGASVIALEANYAILTGLVTSTTNELSAQDNNYSVITTDIASNKLQSGILINTDGQVIGLSLQDFNPAEENNTLTAVSISDLSPVIEKLESGADVPYIGITCTTVTEKIANRYNIPKGVYIKQVTMDSPAFVSGLQSGDVIVAVNNTEVS
;
A
#
# COMPACT_ATOMS: atom_id res chain seq x y z
N GLY A 1 -9.32 -1.42 -16.82
CA GLY A 1 -9.28 -0.56 -15.62
C GLY A 1 -8.53 0.73 -15.90
N GLN A 2 -8.72 1.71 -15.04
CA GLN A 2 -7.98 2.97 -15.04
C GLN A 2 -7.62 3.28 -13.59
N GLY A 3 -6.41 3.79 -13.35
CA GLY A 3 -5.94 4.12 -12.01
C GLY A 3 -4.81 5.14 -12.04
N VAL A 4 -4.37 5.56 -10.87
CA VAL A 4 -3.22 6.46 -10.69
C VAL A 4 -1.93 5.65 -10.65
N GLY A 5 -0.86 6.20 -11.25
CA GLY A 5 0.49 5.68 -11.11
C GLY A 5 1.44 6.72 -10.49
N VAL A 6 2.37 6.27 -9.68
CA VAL A 6 3.44 7.06 -9.08
C VAL A 6 4.77 6.64 -9.68
N ILE A 7 5.50 7.54 -10.32
CA ILE A 7 6.85 7.26 -10.80
C ILE A 7 7.78 7.22 -9.60
N LEU A 8 8.22 6.02 -9.21
CA LEU A 8 9.12 5.80 -8.07
C LEU A 8 10.59 5.99 -8.43
N ARG A 9 10.94 5.66 -9.67
CA ARG A 9 12.34 5.66 -10.11
C ARG A 9 12.48 5.86 -11.60
N ASP A 10 13.49 6.59 -11.99
CA ASP A 10 14.06 6.63 -13.33
C ASP A 10 15.46 5.97 -13.27
N ASN A 11 15.63 4.81 -13.92
CA ASN A 11 16.91 4.11 -13.96
C ASN A 11 17.75 4.43 -15.22
N GLY A 12 17.32 5.45 -15.97
CA GLY A 12 17.96 5.87 -17.22
C GLY A 12 17.45 5.15 -18.47
N LYS A 13 16.90 3.93 -18.32
CA LYS A 13 16.32 3.15 -19.43
C LYS A 13 14.80 3.02 -19.29
N GLN A 14 14.33 2.87 -18.07
CA GLN A 14 12.92 2.65 -17.76
C GLN A 14 12.46 3.55 -16.62
N LEU A 15 11.20 3.90 -16.65
CA LEU A 15 10.48 4.44 -15.52
C LEU A 15 9.83 3.29 -14.76
N ILE A 16 10.02 3.26 -13.44
CA ILE A 16 9.39 2.30 -12.54
C ILE A 16 8.22 3.00 -11.87
N ILE A 17 7.04 2.43 -12.01
CA ILE A 17 5.80 3.08 -11.61
C ILE A 17 5.02 2.16 -10.68
N LEU A 18 4.64 2.69 -9.53
CA LEU A 18 3.74 2.07 -8.56
C LEU A 18 2.30 2.35 -8.97
N THR A 19 1.46 1.34 -8.93
CA THR A 19 0.02 1.44 -9.18
C THR A 19 -0.73 0.33 -8.41
N GLU A 20 -2.04 0.25 -8.58
CA GLU A 20 -2.83 -0.83 -8.02
C GLU A 20 -2.86 -2.08 -8.91
N LYS A 21 -2.90 -3.24 -8.26
CA LYS A 21 -3.01 -4.54 -8.93
C LYS A 21 -4.27 -4.64 -9.79
N ASN A 22 -5.42 -4.18 -9.29
CA ASN A 22 -6.70 -4.26 -9.99
C ASN A 22 -6.72 -3.48 -11.32
N VAL A 23 -5.84 -2.48 -11.48
CA VAL A 23 -5.66 -1.73 -12.74
C VAL A 23 -4.95 -2.58 -13.79
N VAL A 24 -4.02 -3.43 -13.35
CA VAL A 24 -3.12 -4.19 -14.24
C VAL A 24 -3.48 -5.67 -14.35
N ASP A 25 -4.24 -6.21 -13.40
CA ASP A 25 -4.62 -7.63 -13.38
C ASP A 25 -5.49 -7.98 -14.59
N LYS A 26 -5.12 -9.07 -15.28
CA LYS A 26 -5.78 -9.58 -16.48
C LYS A 26 -5.88 -8.58 -17.64
N ALA A 27 -5.03 -7.56 -17.67
CA ALA A 27 -4.96 -6.63 -18.78
C ALA A 27 -4.17 -7.25 -19.94
N ASP A 28 -4.76 -7.30 -21.12
CA ASP A 28 -4.07 -7.75 -22.35
C ASP A 28 -3.01 -6.73 -22.78
N LYS A 29 -3.22 -5.47 -22.48
CA LYS A 29 -2.30 -4.36 -22.76
C LYS A 29 -2.35 -3.31 -21.68
N LEU A 30 -1.17 -2.85 -21.26
CA LEU A 30 -1.00 -1.76 -20.31
C LEU A 30 -0.45 -0.53 -21.03
N SER A 31 -0.94 0.64 -20.68
CA SER A 31 -0.41 1.93 -21.12
C SER A 31 -0.42 2.94 -19.99
N VAL A 32 0.52 3.86 -20.02
CA VAL A 32 0.61 5.00 -19.10
C VAL A 32 0.37 6.28 -19.90
N THR A 33 -0.53 7.12 -19.39
CA THR A 33 -0.74 8.49 -19.89
C THR A 33 0.01 9.44 -18.98
N PHE A 34 0.92 10.21 -19.55
CA PHE A 34 1.73 11.19 -18.83
C PHE A 34 1.02 12.55 -18.73
N VAL A 35 1.60 13.47 -17.96
CA VAL A 35 1.06 14.79 -17.65
C VAL A 35 0.81 15.67 -18.91
N ASN A 36 1.49 15.39 -20.01
CA ASN A 36 1.34 16.07 -21.30
C ASN A 36 0.46 15.29 -22.30
N ASP A 37 -0.38 14.38 -21.80
CA ASP A 37 -1.28 13.50 -22.56
C ASP A 37 -0.58 12.50 -23.50
N MET A 38 0.75 12.39 -23.44
CA MET A 38 1.45 11.34 -24.16
C MET A 38 1.14 9.98 -23.55
N MET A 39 0.86 9.01 -24.41
CA MET A 39 0.63 7.62 -24.03
C MET A 39 1.82 6.74 -24.44
N ALA A 40 2.28 5.90 -23.54
CA ALA A 40 3.28 4.88 -23.83
C ALA A 40 2.84 3.50 -23.33
N ASP A 41 3.28 2.46 -24.02
CA ASP A 41 3.07 1.09 -23.61
C ASP A 41 3.87 0.80 -22.32
N ALA A 42 3.25 0.03 -21.44
CA ALA A 42 3.85 -0.37 -20.18
C ALA A 42 3.88 -1.89 -20.05
N ALA A 43 4.83 -2.39 -19.28
CA ALA A 43 4.97 -3.80 -18.93
C ALA A 43 4.79 -4.00 -17.42
N MET A 44 4.13 -5.10 -17.04
CA MET A 44 4.06 -5.51 -15.66
C MET A 44 5.43 -6.01 -15.19
N VAL A 45 5.90 -5.51 -14.05
CA VAL A 45 7.10 -6.03 -13.38
C VAL A 45 6.70 -7.09 -12.35
N LYS A 46 5.89 -6.70 -11.37
CA LYS A 46 5.45 -7.57 -10.28
C LYS A 46 4.21 -6.97 -9.59
N TYR A 47 3.43 -7.83 -8.93
CA TYR A 47 2.37 -7.38 -8.02
C TYR A 47 2.33 -8.23 -6.75
N ASP A 48 1.74 -7.68 -5.71
CA ASP A 48 1.38 -8.40 -4.49
C ASP A 48 -0.15 -8.45 -4.32
N SER A 49 -0.66 -9.65 -4.14
CA SER A 49 -2.11 -9.86 -3.99
C SER A 49 -2.61 -9.52 -2.59
N ASN A 50 -1.74 -9.50 -1.58
CA ASN A 50 -2.13 -9.23 -0.21
C ASN A 50 -2.34 -7.74 0.04
N THR A 51 -1.51 -6.88 -0.58
CA THR A 51 -1.63 -5.42 -0.46
C THR A 51 -2.39 -4.78 -1.62
N GLY A 52 -2.58 -5.51 -2.73
CA GLY A 52 -3.21 -4.97 -3.92
C GLY A 52 -2.35 -3.98 -4.70
N ILE A 53 -1.03 -3.89 -4.43
CA ILE A 53 -0.11 -3.03 -5.17
C ILE A 53 0.61 -3.77 -6.30
N ALA A 54 0.95 -3.01 -7.35
CA ALA A 54 1.69 -3.50 -8.50
C ALA A 54 2.78 -2.53 -8.93
N ILE A 55 3.84 -3.05 -9.50
CA ILE A 55 4.89 -2.28 -10.16
C ILE A 55 4.81 -2.57 -11.66
N ILE A 56 4.79 -1.51 -12.45
CA ILE A 56 4.88 -1.54 -13.89
C ILE A 56 6.11 -0.75 -14.36
N SER A 57 6.53 -0.95 -15.58
CA SER A 57 7.64 -0.20 -16.19
C SER A 57 7.26 0.34 -17.55
N VAL A 58 7.81 1.51 -17.90
CA VAL A 58 7.75 2.12 -19.23
C VAL A 58 9.16 2.28 -19.76
N ASP A 59 9.42 1.81 -20.98
CA ASP A 59 10.69 2.03 -21.65
C ASP A 59 10.80 3.50 -22.08
N LYS A 60 11.85 4.19 -21.63
CA LYS A 60 12.07 5.62 -21.95
C LYS A 60 12.31 5.88 -23.43
N SER A 61 12.74 4.89 -24.21
CA SER A 61 12.87 5.02 -25.65
C SER A 61 11.53 5.22 -26.38
N LEU A 62 10.41 4.95 -25.71
CA LEU A 62 9.06 5.20 -26.23
C LEU A 62 8.59 6.65 -25.98
N LEU A 63 9.35 7.44 -25.20
CA LEU A 63 8.96 8.78 -24.79
C LEU A 63 9.69 9.83 -25.62
N ASP A 64 9.01 10.94 -25.90
CA ASP A 64 9.62 12.11 -26.51
C ASP A 64 10.36 12.99 -25.46
N ASP A 65 11.19 13.91 -25.93
CA ASP A 65 11.98 14.80 -25.07
C ASP A 65 11.09 15.70 -24.20
N ALA A 66 9.91 16.09 -24.70
CA ALA A 66 8.96 16.91 -23.95
C ALA A 66 8.39 16.15 -22.76
N THR A 67 8.03 14.88 -22.94
CA THR A 67 7.56 14.01 -21.88
C THR A 67 8.67 13.72 -20.86
N ILE A 68 9.88 13.40 -21.35
CA ILE A 68 11.04 13.16 -20.48
C ILE A 68 11.33 14.40 -19.63
N GLY A 69 11.25 15.61 -20.23
CA GLY A 69 11.46 16.87 -19.50
C GLY A 69 10.35 17.22 -18.48
N ALA A 70 9.15 16.65 -18.64
CA ALA A 70 8.01 16.90 -17.76
C ALA A 70 7.88 15.86 -16.61
N ILE A 71 8.60 14.74 -16.69
CA ILE A 71 8.56 13.68 -15.68
C ILE A 71 9.23 14.15 -14.38
N ALA A 72 8.54 13.89 -13.27
CA ALA A 72 9.09 13.98 -11.93
C ALA A 72 9.02 12.62 -11.24
N VAL A 73 10.12 12.21 -10.60
CA VAL A 73 10.14 11.06 -9.70
C VAL A 73 9.57 11.49 -8.37
N ALA A 74 8.59 10.75 -7.85
CA ALA A 74 7.98 11.05 -6.58
C ALA A 74 8.92 10.69 -5.42
N GLU A 75 8.92 11.51 -4.41
CA GLU A 75 9.57 11.22 -3.13
C GLU A 75 8.58 10.52 -2.20
N LEU A 76 8.96 9.39 -1.64
CA LEU A 76 8.19 8.73 -0.58
C LEU A 76 8.53 9.39 0.76
N GLY A 77 7.50 9.95 1.41
CA GLY A 77 7.65 10.60 2.71
C GLY A 77 7.66 9.61 3.87
N ASN A 78 7.91 10.13 5.06
CA ASN A 78 7.79 9.36 6.29
C ASN A 78 6.40 9.54 6.90
N SER A 79 5.49 8.59 6.66
CA SER A 79 4.13 8.66 7.20
C SER A 79 4.04 8.44 8.71
N ASN A 80 5.09 7.92 9.37
CA ASN A 80 5.11 7.73 10.82
C ASN A 80 5.16 9.05 11.61
N ILE A 81 5.55 10.14 10.96
CA ILE A 81 5.59 11.47 11.58
C ILE A 81 4.39 12.35 11.23
N VAL A 82 3.48 11.84 10.41
CA VAL A 82 2.26 12.55 10.04
C VAL A 82 1.38 12.73 11.28
N SER A 83 0.96 13.94 11.52
CA SER A 83 0.17 14.29 12.70
C SER A 83 -1.28 14.62 12.31
N ARG A 84 -2.16 14.40 13.26
CA ARG A 84 -3.55 14.88 13.19
C ARG A 84 -3.58 16.41 13.02
N GLY A 85 -4.40 16.89 12.09
CA GLY A 85 -4.48 18.29 11.69
C GLY A 85 -3.47 18.71 10.61
N ALA A 86 -2.59 17.82 10.16
CA ALA A 86 -1.71 18.10 9.02
C ALA A 86 -2.52 18.28 7.73
N SER A 87 -2.13 19.27 6.92
CA SER A 87 -2.72 19.48 5.59
C SER A 87 -2.21 18.43 4.62
N VAL A 88 -3.12 17.91 3.79
CA VAL A 88 -2.82 16.89 2.78
C VAL A 88 -3.54 17.18 1.47
N ILE A 89 -3.00 16.65 0.41
CA ILE A 89 -3.54 16.70 -0.95
C ILE A 89 -3.76 15.27 -1.41
N ALA A 90 -4.94 14.97 -1.93
CA ALA A 90 -5.25 13.70 -2.56
C ALA A 90 -5.33 13.86 -4.08
N LEU A 91 -4.69 12.94 -4.79
CA LEU A 91 -4.77 12.78 -6.24
C LEU A 91 -5.55 11.50 -6.52
N GLU A 92 -6.73 11.62 -7.11
CA GLU A 92 -7.60 10.49 -7.41
C GLU A 92 -7.47 10.03 -8.87
N ALA A 93 -7.85 8.78 -9.13
CA ALA A 93 -7.77 8.16 -10.47
C ALA A 93 -8.61 8.87 -11.55
N ASN A 94 -9.57 9.68 -11.16
CA ASN A 94 -10.38 10.52 -12.05
C ASN A 94 -9.76 11.90 -12.34
N TYR A 95 -8.49 12.10 -11.99
CA TYR A 95 -7.75 13.36 -12.05
C TYR A 95 -8.24 14.44 -11.07
N ALA A 96 -9.10 14.09 -10.11
CA ALA A 96 -9.48 15.04 -9.07
C ALA A 96 -8.29 15.31 -8.13
N ILE A 97 -8.09 16.59 -7.82
CA ILE A 97 -7.14 17.06 -6.82
C ILE A 97 -7.97 17.63 -5.68
N LEU A 98 -7.89 16.98 -4.53
CA LEU A 98 -8.64 17.33 -3.35
C LEU A 98 -7.69 17.72 -2.22
N THR A 99 -8.12 18.61 -1.36
CA THR A 99 -7.33 19.05 -0.19
C THR A 99 -8.13 18.86 1.08
N GLY A 100 -7.44 18.55 2.17
CA GLY A 100 -8.07 18.38 3.47
C GLY A 100 -7.04 18.25 4.58
N LEU A 101 -7.53 17.77 5.72
CA LEU A 101 -6.74 17.58 6.93
C LEU A 101 -6.75 16.11 7.34
N VAL A 102 -5.65 15.68 7.95
CA VAL A 102 -5.57 14.39 8.63
C VAL A 102 -6.44 14.44 9.90
N THR A 103 -7.40 13.54 10.00
CA THR A 103 -8.30 13.43 11.16
C THR A 103 -7.84 12.34 12.13
N SER A 104 -7.19 11.28 11.64
CA SER A 104 -6.66 10.20 12.46
C SER A 104 -5.45 9.54 11.81
N THR A 105 -4.50 9.08 12.65
CA THR A 105 -3.35 8.25 12.28
C THR A 105 -3.24 7.02 13.19
N THR A 106 -4.26 6.75 14.00
CA THR A 106 -4.23 5.66 15.00
C THR A 106 -5.06 4.45 14.58
N ASN A 107 -5.67 4.51 13.41
CA ASN A 107 -6.41 3.39 12.85
C ASN A 107 -5.44 2.39 12.23
N GLU A 108 -5.76 1.11 12.38
CA GLU A 108 -5.01 0.01 11.78
C GLU A 108 -5.93 -0.83 10.90
N LEU A 109 -5.40 -1.28 9.79
CA LEU A 109 -6.01 -2.25 8.91
C LEU A 109 -5.30 -3.59 9.10
N SER A 110 -6.01 -4.57 9.65
CA SER A 110 -5.50 -5.95 9.72
C SER A 110 -5.64 -6.60 8.34
N ALA A 111 -4.52 -6.88 7.74
CA ALA A 111 -4.43 -7.64 6.50
C ALA A 111 -3.77 -9.00 6.75
N GLN A 112 -3.59 -9.77 5.68
CA GLN A 112 -2.86 -11.01 5.75
C GLN A 112 -1.38 -10.73 6.03
N ASP A 113 -0.85 -11.36 7.07
CA ASP A 113 0.55 -11.29 7.53
C ASP A 113 1.03 -9.93 8.04
N ASN A 114 0.20 -8.89 8.02
CA ASN A 114 0.60 -7.58 8.50
C ASN A 114 -0.59 -6.75 9.02
N ASN A 115 -0.30 -5.79 9.88
CA ASN A 115 -1.21 -4.71 10.22
C ASN A 115 -0.63 -3.40 9.66
N TYR A 116 -1.43 -2.67 8.93
CA TYR A 116 -1.03 -1.42 8.28
C TYR A 116 -1.65 -0.24 9.00
N SER A 117 -0.87 0.78 9.26
CA SER A 117 -1.37 2.06 9.76
C SER A 117 -2.19 2.77 8.69
N VAL A 118 -3.30 3.37 9.09
CA VAL A 118 -4.21 4.07 8.18
C VAL A 118 -4.27 5.54 8.53
N ILE A 119 -4.06 6.38 7.54
CA ILE A 119 -4.25 7.83 7.60
C ILE A 119 -5.69 8.12 7.17
N THR A 120 -6.50 8.65 8.08
CA THR A 120 -7.86 9.09 7.79
C THR A 120 -7.89 10.60 7.60
N THR A 121 -8.66 11.07 6.63
CA THR A 121 -8.78 12.50 6.31
C THR A 121 -10.24 12.97 6.41
N ASP A 122 -10.46 14.28 6.30
CA ASP A 122 -11.79 14.88 6.13
C ASP A 122 -12.18 15.07 4.65
N ILE A 123 -11.32 14.63 3.72
CA ILE A 123 -11.61 14.68 2.29
C ILE A 123 -12.75 13.73 1.97
N ALA A 124 -13.83 14.27 1.40
CA ALA A 124 -14.93 13.44 0.90
C ALA A 124 -14.45 12.62 -0.32
N SER A 125 -14.63 11.31 -0.27
CA SER A 125 -14.23 10.42 -1.35
C SER A 125 -15.25 9.31 -1.55
N ASN A 126 -15.34 8.82 -2.79
CA ASN A 126 -16.10 7.62 -3.11
C ASN A 126 -15.27 6.37 -2.79
N LYS A 127 -15.91 5.38 -2.18
CA LYS A 127 -15.28 4.12 -1.70
C LYS A 127 -14.56 3.28 -2.78
N LEU A 128 -14.72 3.60 -4.04
CA LEU A 128 -14.21 2.82 -5.17
C LEU A 128 -13.06 3.51 -5.91
N GLN A 129 -12.51 4.58 -5.36
CA GLN A 129 -11.45 5.32 -6.06
C GLN A 129 -10.10 5.07 -5.40
N SER A 130 -9.16 4.65 -6.23
CA SER A 130 -7.75 4.65 -5.90
C SER A 130 -7.19 6.06 -5.95
N GLY A 131 -6.19 6.32 -5.13
CA GLY A 131 -5.58 7.62 -5.05
C GLY A 131 -4.26 7.63 -4.30
N ILE A 132 -3.62 8.76 -4.35
CA ILE A 132 -2.35 9.03 -3.68
C ILE A 132 -2.57 10.17 -2.71
N LEU A 133 -2.09 10.00 -1.48
CA LEU A 133 -2.08 11.06 -0.48
C LEU A 133 -0.67 11.65 -0.37
N ILE A 134 -0.55 12.95 -0.57
CA ILE A 134 0.72 13.68 -0.45
C ILE A 134 0.66 14.75 0.63
N ASN A 135 1.79 15.04 1.24
CA ASN A 135 1.93 16.14 2.20
C ASN A 135 2.18 17.47 1.47
N THR A 136 2.30 18.56 2.23
CA THR A 136 2.55 19.91 1.68
C THR A 136 3.94 20.07 1.07
N ASP A 137 4.86 19.17 1.34
CA ASP A 137 6.20 19.15 0.75
C ASP A 137 6.24 18.38 -0.59
N GLY A 138 5.09 17.83 -1.03
CA GLY A 138 4.96 17.07 -2.27
C GLY A 138 5.37 15.59 -2.14
N GLN A 139 5.59 15.09 -0.93
CA GLN A 139 5.99 13.71 -0.69
C GLN A 139 4.76 12.81 -0.56
N VAL A 140 4.83 11.61 -1.13
CA VAL A 140 3.78 10.58 -0.98
C VAL A 140 3.82 10.02 0.44
N ILE A 141 2.72 10.16 1.18
CA ILE A 141 2.58 9.68 2.56
C ILE A 141 1.60 8.52 2.70
N GLY A 142 0.79 8.25 1.68
CA GLY A 142 -0.15 7.14 1.71
C GLY A 142 -0.75 6.81 0.35
N LEU A 143 -1.28 5.59 0.26
CA LEU A 143 -2.02 5.10 -0.90
C LEU A 143 -3.45 4.75 -0.49
N SER A 144 -4.43 5.31 -1.19
CA SER A 144 -5.82 4.86 -1.11
C SER A 144 -6.00 3.71 -2.09
N LEU A 145 -6.16 2.50 -1.56
CA LEU A 145 -6.25 1.26 -2.33
C LEU A 145 -7.69 0.73 -2.25
N GLN A 146 -8.26 0.30 -3.38
CA GLN A 146 -9.64 -0.18 -3.42
C GLN A 146 -9.86 -1.42 -2.54
N ASP A 147 -8.92 -2.38 -2.59
CA ASP A 147 -9.00 -3.63 -1.83
C ASP A 147 -8.73 -3.43 -0.33
N PHE A 148 -8.19 -2.27 0.04
CA PHE A 148 -7.79 -1.90 1.39
C PHE A 148 -8.55 -0.68 1.92
N ASN A 149 -9.78 -0.47 1.49
CA ASN A 149 -10.56 0.65 2.00
C ASN A 149 -11.35 0.23 3.26
N PRO A 150 -10.94 0.65 4.46
CA PRO A 150 -11.64 0.33 5.71
C PRO A 150 -13.00 1.00 5.84
N ALA A 151 -13.45 1.70 4.82
CA ALA A 151 -14.57 2.62 4.87
C ALA A 151 -15.93 1.92 4.74
N GLU A 152 -16.32 1.10 5.69
CA GLU A 152 -17.74 0.76 5.83
C GLU A 152 -18.58 1.92 6.43
N GLU A 153 -17.99 2.89 7.13
CA GLU A 153 -18.74 3.88 7.91
C GLU A 153 -18.54 5.35 7.52
N ASN A 154 -17.48 5.74 6.83
CA ASN A 154 -17.22 7.15 6.51
C ASN A 154 -16.93 7.35 5.03
N ASN A 155 -17.71 8.21 4.37
CA ASN A 155 -17.44 8.64 2.98
C ASN A 155 -16.24 9.60 2.91
N THR A 156 -15.16 9.29 3.63
CA THR A 156 -13.93 10.07 3.65
C THR A 156 -12.76 9.25 3.13
N LEU A 157 -11.81 9.91 2.51
CA LEU A 157 -10.61 9.29 1.98
C LEU A 157 -9.74 8.78 3.13
N THR A 158 -9.41 7.48 3.02
CA THR A 158 -8.44 6.81 3.88
C THR A 158 -7.29 6.29 3.03
N ALA A 159 -6.08 6.36 3.56
CA ALA A 159 -4.89 5.90 2.87
C ALA A 159 -4.06 4.99 3.78
N VAL A 160 -3.54 3.91 3.22
CA VAL A 160 -2.56 3.06 3.90
C VAL A 160 -1.22 3.80 3.94
N SER A 161 -0.59 3.78 5.10
CA SER A 161 0.72 4.40 5.37
C SER A 161 1.78 3.95 4.37
N ILE A 162 2.43 4.90 3.69
CA ILE A 162 3.49 4.57 2.73
C ILE A 162 4.70 3.93 3.41
N SER A 163 5.01 4.29 4.66
CA SER A 163 6.11 3.71 5.42
C SER A 163 5.90 2.23 5.70
N ASP A 164 4.66 1.80 5.92
CA ASP A 164 4.34 0.39 6.13
C ASP A 164 4.35 -0.41 4.82
N LEU A 165 4.08 0.25 3.69
CA LEU A 165 4.12 -0.36 2.37
C LEU A 165 5.52 -0.41 1.76
N SER A 166 6.47 0.41 2.24
CA SER A 166 7.82 0.51 1.67
C SER A 166 8.54 -0.83 1.53
N PRO A 167 8.51 -1.76 2.52
CA PRO A 167 9.17 -3.06 2.37
C PRO A 167 8.57 -3.93 1.25
N VAL A 168 7.26 -3.82 1.03
CA VAL A 168 6.57 -4.51 -0.08
C VAL A 168 6.96 -3.87 -1.41
N ILE A 169 6.94 -2.55 -1.50
CA ILE A 169 7.33 -1.79 -2.70
C ILE A 169 8.75 -2.16 -3.13
N GLU A 170 9.73 -2.15 -2.21
CA GLU A 170 11.13 -2.51 -2.48
C GLU A 170 11.27 -3.93 -3.03
N LYS A 171 10.51 -4.90 -2.49
CA LYS A 171 10.47 -6.27 -3.01
C LYS A 171 9.95 -6.32 -4.44
N LEU A 172 8.82 -5.67 -4.70
CA LEU A 172 8.20 -5.66 -6.03
C LEU A 172 9.07 -4.93 -7.07
N GLU A 173 9.72 -3.82 -6.72
CA GLU A 173 10.66 -3.11 -7.59
C GLU A 173 11.84 -4.00 -8.01
N SER A 174 12.32 -4.86 -7.12
CA SER A 174 13.38 -5.82 -7.42
C SER A 174 12.90 -7.04 -8.21
N GLY A 175 11.60 -7.14 -8.49
CA GLY A 175 10.96 -8.30 -9.13
C GLY A 175 10.85 -9.53 -8.21
N ALA A 176 11.14 -9.37 -6.91
CA ALA A 176 11.07 -10.45 -5.94
C ALA A 176 9.64 -10.70 -5.46
N ASP A 177 9.37 -11.93 -4.99
CA ASP A 177 8.12 -12.26 -4.33
C ASP A 177 8.08 -11.65 -2.92
N VAL A 178 6.91 -11.20 -2.52
CA VAL A 178 6.65 -10.81 -1.15
C VAL A 178 6.38 -12.08 -0.34
N PRO A 179 7.24 -12.41 0.64
CA PRO A 179 7.03 -13.60 1.47
C PRO A 179 5.73 -13.48 2.24
N TYR A 180 4.99 -14.58 2.37
CA TYR A 180 3.80 -14.62 3.19
C TYR A 180 3.67 -15.97 3.90
N ILE A 181 2.97 -15.98 5.03
CA ILE A 181 2.66 -17.20 5.79
C ILE A 181 1.16 -17.49 5.82
N GLY A 182 0.31 -16.51 5.63
CA GLY A 182 -1.13 -16.67 5.47
C GLY A 182 -1.91 -16.63 6.77
N ILE A 183 -1.61 -15.68 7.65
CA ILE A 183 -2.34 -15.45 8.89
C ILE A 183 -2.90 -14.04 8.97
N THR A 184 -4.01 -13.88 9.69
CA THR A 184 -4.44 -12.58 10.21
C THR A 184 -4.25 -12.61 11.72
N CYS A 185 -3.61 -11.59 12.28
CA CYS A 185 -3.15 -11.64 13.65
C CYS A 185 -3.39 -10.32 14.40
N THR A 186 -3.12 -10.33 15.70
CA THR A 186 -3.10 -9.13 16.54
C THR A 186 -2.09 -9.32 17.68
N THR A 187 -1.48 -8.21 18.12
CA THR A 187 -0.53 -8.23 19.22
C THR A 187 -1.22 -8.50 20.56
N VAL A 188 -0.70 -9.45 21.32
CA VAL A 188 -1.05 -9.69 22.72
C VAL A 188 -0.15 -8.85 23.61
N THR A 189 -0.63 -7.67 23.97
CA THR A 189 0.07 -6.80 24.92
C THR A 189 0.08 -7.40 26.32
N GLU A 190 0.96 -6.93 27.20
CA GLU A 190 1.04 -7.37 28.60
C GLU A 190 -0.32 -7.26 29.33
N LYS A 191 -1.06 -6.18 29.08
CA LYS A 191 -2.41 -5.99 29.64
C LYS A 191 -3.39 -7.07 29.19
N ILE A 192 -3.34 -7.46 27.92
CA ILE A 192 -4.18 -8.52 27.35
C ILE A 192 -3.75 -9.88 27.90
N ALA A 193 -2.45 -10.16 27.92
CA ALA A 193 -1.87 -11.39 28.45
C ALA A 193 -2.33 -11.66 29.89
N ASN A 194 -2.20 -10.64 30.75
CA ASN A 194 -2.60 -10.73 32.16
C ASN A 194 -4.13 -10.88 32.33
N ARG A 195 -4.93 -10.20 31.48
CA ARG A 195 -6.39 -10.25 31.58
C ARG A 195 -6.95 -11.60 31.19
N TYR A 196 -6.39 -12.25 30.17
CA TYR A 196 -6.92 -13.50 29.61
C TYR A 196 -6.07 -14.71 29.95
N ASN A 197 -5.00 -14.55 30.74
CA ASN A 197 -4.05 -15.59 31.12
C ASN A 197 -3.49 -16.36 29.92
N ILE A 198 -3.05 -15.62 28.91
CA ILE A 198 -2.40 -16.13 27.69
C ILE A 198 -0.99 -15.54 27.57
N PRO A 199 -0.05 -16.18 26.87
CA PRO A 199 1.28 -15.61 26.68
C PRO A 199 1.25 -14.31 25.87
N LYS A 200 2.26 -13.45 26.09
CA LYS A 200 2.55 -12.33 25.17
C LYS A 200 2.99 -12.88 23.82
N GLY A 201 2.74 -12.11 22.77
CA GLY A 201 3.14 -12.48 21.42
C GLY A 201 2.11 -12.06 20.39
N VAL A 202 2.01 -12.82 19.32
CA VAL A 202 1.10 -12.57 18.20
C VAL A 202 -0.01 -13.62 18.21
N TYR A 203 -1.23 -13.20 18.52
CA TYR A 203 -2.43 -14.05 18.49
C TYR A 203 -2.95 -14.20 17.08
N ILE A 204 -3.11 -15.44 16.63
CA ILE A 204 -3.66 -15.79 15.32
C ILE A 204 -5.19 -15.71 15.37
N LYS A 205 -5.76 -14.74 14.64
CA LYS A 205 -7.21 -14.59 14.47
C LYS A 205 -7.74 -15.57 13.44
N GLN A 206 -7.02 -15.69 12.31
CA GLN A 206 -7.43 -16.51 11.18
C GLN A 206 -6.20 -17.07 10.46
N VAL A 207 -6.33 -18.28 9.92
CA VAL A 207 -5.36 -18.91 9.03
C VAL A 207 -6.01 -19.08 7.66
N THR A 208 -5.34 -18.65 6.62
CA THR A 208 -5.81 -18.80 5.24
C THR A 208 -5.67 -20.28 4.82
N MET A 209 -6.72 -20.80 4.21
CA MET A 209 -6.71 -22.18 3.69
C MET A 209 -5.58 -22.35 2.64
N ASP A 210 -4.91 -23.49 2.66
CA ASP A 210 -3.80 -23.85 1.76
C ASP A 210 -2.56 -22.94 1.86
N SER A 211 -2.51 -22.04 2.86
CA SER A 211 -1.33 -21.23 3.14
C SER A 211 -0.19 -22.00 3.80
N PRO A 212 1.04 -21.49 3.80
CA PRO A 212 2.16 -22.09 4.57
C PRO A 212 1.83 -22.30 6.05
N ALA A 213 1.14 -21.36 6.68
CA ALA A 213 0.68 -21.47 8.06
C ALA A 213 -0.29 -22.66 8.24
N PHE A 214 -1.26 -22.79 7.34
CA PHE A 214 -2.23 -23.89 7.36
C PHE A 214 -1.54 -25.25 7.21
N VAL A 215 -0.66 -25.38 6.21
CA VAL A 215 0.10 -26.62 5.97
C VAL A 215 1.02 -26.96 7.14
N SER A 216 1.53 -25.96 7.85
CA SER A 216 2.37 -26.14 9.05
C SER A 216 1.57 -26.47 10.31
N GLY A 217 0.23 -26.47 10.24
CA GLY A 217 -0.65 -26.83 11.34
C GLY A 217 -0.96 -25.70 12.31
N LEU A 218 -0.65 -24.43 11.97
CA LEU A 218 -1.07 -23.27 12.75
C LEU A 218 -2.60 -23.13 12.68
N GLN A 219 -3.20 -22.71 13.80
CA GLN A 219 -4.64 -22.59 13.93
C GLN A 219 -5.05 -21.24 14.52
N SER A 220 -6.29 -20.84 14.26
CA SER A 220 -6.90 -19.72 14.98
C SER A 220 -6.94 -20.01 16.47
N GLY A 221 -6.50 -19.06 17.28
CA GLY A 221 -6.37 -19.22 18.73
C GLY A 221 -4.94 -19.46 19.20
N ASP A 222 -4.02 -19.85 18.33
CA ASP A 222 -2.60 -19.96 18.68
C ASP A 222 -1.98 -18.59 18.98
N VAL A 223 -0.94 -18.59 19.83
CA VAL A 223 -0.12 -17.41 20.09
C VAL A 223 1.33 -17.71 19.71
N ILE A 224 1.83 -17.01 18.72
CA ILE A 224 3.24 -17.07 18.34
C ILE A 224 4.02 -16.25 19.37
N VAL A 225 4.87 -16.90 20.14
CA VAL A 225 5.65 -16.28 21.22
C VAL A 225 7.09 -15.99 20.81
N ALA A 226 7.61 -16.72 19.83
CA ALA A 226 8.96 -16.52 19.30
C ALA A 226 9.08 -17.02 17.85
N VAL A 227 10.00 -16.42 17.12
CA VAL A 227 10.44 -16.85 15.78
C VAL A 227 11.96 -16.99 15.81
N ASN A 228 12.49 -18.18 15.45
CA ASN A 228 13.93 -18.48 15.51
C ASN A 228 14.57 -18.14 16.87
N ASN A 229 13.90 -18.48 17.97
CA ASN A 229 14.26 -18.17 19.36
C ASN A 229 14.32 -16.66 19.70
N THR A 230 13.82 -15.79 18.82
CA THR A 230 13.63 -14.37 19.12
C THR A 230 12.18 -14.16 19.53
N GLU A 231 11.98 -13.64 20.74
CA GLU A 231 10.62 -13.32 21.22
C GLU A 231 9.94 -12.30 20.30
N VAL A 232 8.64 -12.50 20.08
CA VAL A 232 7.78 -11.55 19.37
C VAL A 232 6.85 -10.86 20.35
N SER A 233 6.67 -9.53 20.16
CA SER A 233 5.90 -8.68 21.08
C SER A 233 5.03 -7.69 20.30
#